data_c030eeee44ee7853bf329f69829f0abf
#
_entry.id   c030eeee44ee7853bf329f69829f0abf
#
_cell.length_a   1.000
_cell.length_b   1.000
_cell.length_c   1.000
_cell.angle_alpha   90.00
_cell.angle_beta   90.00
_cell.angle_gamma   90.00
#
_symmetry.space_group_name_H-M   'P 1'
#
loop_
_entity.id
_entity.type
_entity.pdbx_description
1 polymer ?
#
loop_
_entity_poly.entity_id
_entity_poly.type
_entity_poly.pdbx_seq_one_letter_code
_entity_poly.pdbx_strand_id
1 'polypeptide(L)'
;MKINLAFASPSSMISRRQCLATLSAATTSSLSGREARAAASQVQIGVCASPRDLENAESYGFDYLEPPAAAVAAMSEADFQAFKSRVLASRLRCLSFNSFIRKQRVVGEDVNMDEARSYLDLCLPRCRQLGGEIVVWGSAGSRNVPEGFPRERAWEQIKAFLRLAGNAAKPLRLVIAVEPLRRQESNILNTAAEALRLVHEVEHPNVRMIVDYYHLRIENEDPEVIWKARREIVHFHFANPQGRRWPKSPSEDPEYGRFFALVKKIHFRGGISIEGDGSFEQDARASLEFFHQELA
;
A
#
# COMPACT_ATOMS: atom_id res chain seq x y z
N MET A 1 -10.89 42.87 70.32
CA MET A 1 -12.01 43.72 69.83
C MET A 1 -12.63 42.96 68.66
N LYS A 2 -13.67 42.22 69.01
CA LYS A 2 -15.09 42.35 68.60
C LYS A 2 -15.22 42.47 67.04
N ILE A 3 -15.76 41.46 66.43
CA ILE A 3 -17.13 41.12 66.01
C ILE A 3 -17.23 41.37 64.49
N ASN A 4 -17.86 40.63 63.64
CA ASN A 4 -19.06 39.81 63.65
C ASN A 4 -19.17 38.89 62.43
N LEU A 5 -19.89 37.82 62.59
CA LEU A 5 -20.47 36.93 61.63
C LEU A 5 -21.51 37.61 60.70
N ALA A 6 -21.61 37.11 59.48
CA ALA A 6 -22.96 37.01 58.84
C ALA A 6 -22.98 35.86 57.83
N PHE A 7 -23.87 34.93 58.05
CA PHE A 7 -24.36 33.86 57.16
C PHE A 7 -25.22 34.43 56.02
N ALA A 8 -25.16 33.86 54.85
CA ALA A 8 -26.33 33.62 54.00
C ALA A 8 -26.02 32.67 52.84
N SER A 9 -26.61 31.49 52.82
CA SER A 9 -26.96 30.71 51.60
C SER A 9 -28.16 31.38 50.91
N PRO A 10 -28.30 31.15 49.57
CA PRO A 10 -29.39 30.26 49.19
C PRO A 10 -29.09 29.34 48.00
N SER A 11 -29.63 28.16 48.12
CA SER A 11 -29.94 27.19 47.07
C SER A 11 -30.54 27.84 45.80
N SER A 12 -29.98 27.45 44.63
CA SER A 12 -30.69 27.61 43.37
C SER A 12 -30.88 26.23 42.73
N MET A 13 -32.15 25.84 42.64
CA MET A 13 -32.64 24.65 41.97
C MET A 13 -32.28 24.68 40.46
N ILE A 14 -31.58 23.64 39.99
CA ILE A 14 -31.35 23.42 38.57
C ILE A 14 -32.66 22.92 37.94
N SER A 15 -33.19 23.71 37.02
CA SER A 15 -34.43 23.45 36.33
C SER A 15 -34.32 22.25 35.37
N ARG A 16 -35.36 21.41 35.32
CA ARG A 16 -35.51 20.21 34.47
C ARG A 16 -35.44 20.46 32.94
N ARG A 17 -35.18 21.67 32.47
CA ARG A 17 -35.08 22.02 31.06
C ARG A 17 -33.67 21.99 30.50
N GLN A 18 -32.61 21.78 31.28
CA GLN A 18 -31.23 21.70 30.82
C GLN A 18 -30.72 20.29 30.62
N CYS A 19 -31.48 19.24 30.95
CA CYS A 19 -31.09 17.84 30.74
C CYS A 19 -31.46 17.27 29.37
N LEU A 20 -32.16 17.99 28.49
CA LEU A 20 -32.61 17.51 27.19
C LEU A 20 -31.73 17.99 25.99
N ALA A 21 -30.78 18.90 26.22
CA ALA A 21 -29.92 19.42 25.16
C ALA A 21 -28.58 18.68 24.99
N THR A 22 -28.22 17.77 25.91
CA THR A 22 -26.94 17.05 25.90
C THR A 22 -27.02 15.62 25.33
N LEU A 23 -28.21 15.13 24.97
CA LEU A 23 -28.36 13.78 24.38
C LEU A 23 -28.40 13.76 22.86
N SER A 24 -28.40 14.91 22.16
CA SER A 24 -28.50 14.95 20.71
C SER A 24 -27.14 15.03 19.99
N ALA A 25 -26.03 15.31 20.69
CA ALA A 25 -24.70 15.42 20.10
C ALA A 25 -23.88 14.11 20.14
N ALA A 26 -24.33 13.10 20.89
CA ALA A 26 -23.59 11.84 21.03
C ALA A 26 -23.97 10.78 20.00
N THR A 27 -25.09 10.96 19.26
CA THR A 27 -25.58 9.98 18.28
C THR A 27 -25.06 10.18 16.85
N THR A 28 -24.57 11.37 16.50
CA THR A 28 -24.03 11.64 15.16
C THR A 28 -22.56 11.23 14.99
N SER A 29 -21.77 11.21 16.06
CA SER A 29 -20.37 10.76 15.98
C SER A 29 -20.22 9.22 15.99
N SER A 30 -21.23 8.46 16.42
CA SER A 30 -21.20 7.01 16.43
C SER A 30 -21.56 6.38 15.07
N LEU A 31 -22.33 7.09 14.24
CA LEU A 31 -22.69 6.64 12.88
C LEU A 31 -21.51 6.81 11.92
N SER A 32 -20.79 7.95 11.97
CA SER A 32 -19.61 8.16 11.13
C SER A 32 -18.46 7.20 11.46
N GLY A 33 -18.28 6.86 12.74
CA GLY A 33 -17.29 5.88 13.18
C GLY A 33 -17.65 4.44 12.80
N ARG A 34 -18.93 4.12 12.67
CA ARG A 34 -19.42 2.80 12.24
C ARG A 34 -19.37 2.63 10.73
N GLU A 35 -19.65 3.68 9.97
CA GLU A 35 -19.52 3.70 8.50
C GLU A 35 -18.03 3.69 8.08
N ALA A 36 -17.17 4.48 8.73
CA ALA A 36 -15.73 4.42 8.53
C ALA A 36 -15.12 3.06 8.90
N ARG A 37 -15.67 2.38 9.92
CA ARG A 37 -15.24 1.04 10.33
C ARG A 37 -15.80 -0.06 9.42
N ALA A 38 -16.96 0.12 8.79
CA ALA A 38 -17.52 -0.77 7.79
C ALA A 38 -16.74 -0.64 6.46
N ALA A 39 -16.37 0.58 6.05
CA ALA A 39 -15.51 0.82 4.89
C ALA A 39 -14.09 0.22 5.08
N ALA A 40 -13.54 0.22 6.31
CA ALA A 40 -12.27 -0.44 6.64
C ALA A 40 -12.34 -1.99 6.64
N SER A 41 -13.49 -2.58 6.38
CA SER A 41 -13.69 -4.04 6.34
C SER A 41 -13.66 -4.64 4.94
N GLN A 42 -13.66 -3.82 3.90
CA GLN A 42 -13.71 -4.22 2.50
C GLN A 42 -12.33 -4.07 1.85
N VAL A 43 -12.00 -4.97 0.91
CA VAL A 43 -10.81 -4.83 0.07
C VAL A 43 -10.94 -3.57 -0.77
N GLN A 44 -9.92 -2.73 -0.76
CA GLN A 44 -9.87 -1.50 -1.53
C GLN A 44 -9.30 -1.76 -2.92
N ILE A 45 -9.88 -1.14 -3.94
CA ILE A 45 -9.43 -1.28 -5.33
C ILE A 45 -8.68 -0.01 -5.74
N GLY A 46 -7.39 -0.15 -6.00
CA GLY A 46 -6.54 0.94 -6.45
C GLY A 46 -6.03 0.76 -7.86
N VAL A 47 -5.26 1.74 -8.30
CA VAL A 47 -4.61 1.71 -9.62
C VAL A 47 -3.19 2.25 -9.54
N CYS A 48 -2.25 1.51 -10.13
CA CYS A 48 -0.89 1.96 -10.38
C CYS A 48 -0.89 2.97 -11.54
N ALA A 49 -0.76 4.25 -11.22
CA ALA A 49 -0.81 5.31 -12.23
C ALA A 49 0.07 6.51 -11.82
N SER A 50 0.27 7.42 -12.78
CA SER A 50 1.05 8.62 -12.55
C SER A 50 0.39 9.55 -11.51
N PRO A 51 1.17 10.34 -10.75
CA PRO A 51 0.63 11.42 -9.91
C PRO A 51 -0.30 12.41 -10.66
N ARG A 52 -0.21 12.46 -11.99
CA ARG A 52 -1.08 13.30 -12.84
C ARG A 52 -2.49 12.74 -12.97
N ASP A 53 -2.65 11.43 -12.73
CA ASP A 53 -3.92 10.72 -12.93
C ASP A 53 -4.80 10.67 -11.67
N LEU A 54 -4.48 11.45 -10.64
CA LEU A 54 -5.22 11.47 -9.38
C LEU A 54 -6.73 11.74 -9.60
N GLU A 55 -7.05 12.78 -10.36
CA GLU A 55 -8.42 13.19 -10.64
C GLU A 55 -9.14 12.18 -11.56
N ASN A 56 -8.41 11.55 -12.49
CA ASN A 56 -8.94 10.47 -13.31
C ASN A 56 -9.31 9.28 -12.40
N ALA A 57 -8.38 8.79 -11.58
CA ALA A 57 -8.64 7.69 -10.64
C ALA A 57 -9.85 7.99 -9.73
N GLU A 58 -9.95 9.22 -9.23
CA GLU A 58 -11.06 9.66 -8.40
C GLU A 58 -12.39 9.65 -9.15
N SER A 59 -12.42 10.19 -10.38
CA SER A 59 -13.63 10.33 -11.19
C SER A 59 -14.21 8.99 -11.63
N TYR A 60 -13.34 7.99 -11.87
CA TYR A 60 -13.77 6.63 -12.24
C TYR A 60 -14.16 5.77 -11.04
N GLY A 61 -13.85 6.18 -9.80
CA GLY A 61 -14.34 5.50 -8.60
C GLY A 61 -13.34 4.56 -7.95
N PHE A 62 -12.05 4.67 -8.23
CA PHE A 62 -11.01 3.97 -7.46
C PHE A 62 -11.00 4.42 -5.99
N ASP A 63 -10.54 3.54 -5.10
CA ASP A 63 -10.46 3.80 -3.67
C ASP A 63 -9.15 4.52 -3.29
N TYR A 64 -8.08 4.34 -4.06
CA TYR A 64 -6.78 4.98 -3.87
C TYR A 64 -5.96 5.00 -5.16
N LEU A 65 -4.97 5.90 -5.19
CA LEU A 65 -3.93 5.93 -6.22
C LEU A 65 -2.65 5.27 -5.70
N GLU A 66 -1.97 4.49 -6.54
CA GLU A 66 -0.63 3.95 -6.29
C GLU A 66 0.38 4.55 -7.27
N PRO A 67 0.99 5.70 -6.94
CA PRO A 67 1.98 6.33 -7.81
C PRO A 67 3.36 5.70 -7.63
N PRO A 68 4.26 5.81 -8.65
CA PRO A 68 5.65 5.41 -8.51
C PRO A 68 6.37 6.21 -7.42
N ALA A 69 6.89 5.54 -6.39
CA ALA A 69 7.64 6.19 -5.31
C ALA A 69 8.85 6.99 -5.83
N ALA A 70 9.56 6.43 -6.82
CA ALA A 70 10.69 7.11 -7.45
C ALA A 70 10.27 8.40 -8.18
N ALA A 71 9.07 8.47 -8.75
CA ALA A 71 8.56 9.69 -9.36
C ALA A 71 8.26 10.77 -8.30
N VAL A 72 7.65 10.36 -7.19
CA VAL A 72 7.38 11.26 -6.04
C VAL A 72 8.68 11.76 -5.41
N ALA A 73 9.67 10.88 -5.25
CA ALA A 73 10.98 11.25 -4.72
C ALA A 73 11.73 12.25 -5.63
N ALA A 74 11.55 12.14 -6.95
CA ALA A 74 12.21 13.00 -7.93
C ALA A 74 11.56 14.37 -8.13
N MET A 75 10.39 14.63 -7.56
CA MET A 75 9.72 15.93 -7.65
C MET A 75 10.58 17.04 -7.00
N SER A 76 10.55 18.23 -7.60
CA SER A 76 10.99 19.44 -6.88
C SER A 76 10.13 19.63 -5.62
N GLU A 77 10.60 20.41 -4.66
CA GLU A 77 9.79 20.67 -3.46
C GLU A 77 8.47 21.37 -3.83
N ALA A 78 8.49 22.29 -4.80
CA ALA A 78 7.30 22.98 -5.27
C ALA A 78 6.28 22.00 -5.90
N ASP A 79 6.75 21.09 -6.77
CA ASP A 79 5.89 20.09 -7.42
C ASP A 79 5.32 19.09 -6.39
N PHE A 80 6.15 18.70 -5.41
CA PHE A 80 5.70 17.82 -4.34
C PHE A 80 4.61 18.48 -3.48
N GLN A 81 4.77 19.74 -3.10
CA GLN A 81 3.76 20.47 -2.33
C GLN A 81 2.47 20.68 -3.14
N ALA A 82 2.58 20.94 -4.43
CA ALA A 82 1.43 21.03 -5.32
C ALA A 82 0.68 19.68 -5.40
N PHE A 83 1.40 18.58 -5.61
CA PHE A 83 0.79 17.25 -5.64
C PHE A 83 0.16 16.87 -4.28
N LYS A 84 0.86 17.13 -3.19
CA LYS A 84 0.33 16.91 -1.83
C LYS A 84 -0.97 17.70 -1.59
N SER A 85 -1.04 18.94 -2.03
CA SER A 85 -2.26 19.75 -1.91
C SER A 85 -3.43 19.15 -2.70
N ARG A 86 -3.18 18.61 -3.90
CA ARG A 86 -4.19 17.88 -4.69
C ARG A 86 -4.67 16.63 -3.96
N VAL A 87 -3.76 15.82 -3.42
CA VAL A 87 -4.11 14.60 -2.65
C VAL A 87 -4.94 14.95 -1.42
N LEU A 88 -4.59 16.03 -0.70
CA LEU A 88 -5.36 16.47 0.47
C LEU A 88 -6.75 17.01 0.12
N ALA A 89 -6.94 17.53 -1.09
CA ALA A 89 -8.24 18.01 -1.58
C ALA A 89 -9.10 16.89 -2.19
N SER A 90 -8.50 15.76 -2.56
CA SER A 90 -9.15 14.59 -3.12
C SER A 90 -9.73 13.70 -2.03
N ARG A 91 -10.76 12.90 -2.35
CA ARG A 91 -11.19 11.78 -1.50
C ARG A 91 -10.21 10.61 -1.52
N LEU A 92 -9.33 10.55 -2.52
CA LEU A 92 -8.30 9.52 -2.62
C LEU A 92 -7.08 9.86 -1.78
N ARG A 93 -6.41 8.81 -1.32
CA ARG A 93 -5.06 8.88 -0.76
C ARG A 93 -4.12 8.03 -1.61
N CYS A 94 -2.83 8.19 -1.43
CA CYS A 94 -1.84 7.27 -1.99
C CYS A 94 -1.55 6.17 -0.96
N LEU A 95 -2.39 5.12 -0.91
CA LEU A 95 -2.26 4.03 0.09
C LEU A 95 -0.94 3.30 -0.03
N SER A 96 -0.55 2.98 -1.26
CA SER A 96 0.66 2.27 -1.64
C SER A 96 1.44 3.03 -2.71
N PHE A 97 2.71 2.64 -2.89
CA PHE A 97 3.61 3.22 -3.88
C PHE A 97 4.40 2.11 -4.55
N ASN A 98 4.37 2.04 -5.88
CA ASN A 98 5.17 1.09 -6.66
C ASN A 98 6.53 1.69 -7.08
N SER A 99 7.29 0.94 -7.88
CA SER A 99 8.55 1.40 -8.51
C SER A 99 9.48 2.15 -7.54
N PHE A 100 9.78 1.53 -6.40
CA PHE A 100 10.42 2.17 -5.26
C PHE A 100 11.79 2.76 -5.59
N ILE A 101 12.70 1.98 -6.19
CA ILE A 101 14.08 2.39 -6.46
C ILE A 101 14.40 2.18 -7.93
N ARG A 102 14.93 3.22 -8.60
CA ARG A 102 15.31 3.12 -10.01
C ARG A 102 16.80 3.30 -10.29
N LYS A 103 17.51 4.08 -9.48
CA LYS A 103 18.91 4.46 -9.74
C LYS A 103 19.90 3.72 -8.85
N GLN A 104 19.56 3.52 -7.58
CA GLN A 104 20.45 2.89 -6.61
C GLN A 104 20.48 1.37 -6.83
N ARG A 105 21.66 0.81 -6.94
CA ARG A 105 21.87 -0.63 -6.93
C ARG A 105 22.02 -1.12 -5.50
N VAL A 106 21.36 -2.22 -5.18
CA VAL A 106 21.46 -2.88 -3.86
C VAL A 106 22.16 -4.24 -3.96
N VAL A 107 22.51 -4.66 -5.18
CA VAL A 107 23.24 -5.90 -5.47
C VAL A 107 24.40 -5.62 -6.42
N GLY A 108 25.57 -6.15 -6.11
CA GLY A 108 26.79 -6.05 -6.93
C GLY A 108 28.01 -5.67 -6.11
N GLU A 109 29.15 -5.47 -6.81
CA GLU A 109 30.43 -5.09 -6.14
C GLU A 109 30.37 -3.64 -5.64
N ASP A 110 29.78 -2.73 -6.41
CA ASP A 110 29.78 -1.27 -6.13
C ASP A 110 28.49 -0.83 -5.43
N VAL A 111 28.00 -1.65 -4.48
CA VAL A 111 26.80 -1.27 -3.71
C VAL A 111 27.14 -0.16 -2.72
N ASN A 112 26.44 0.96 -2.82
CA ASN A 112 26.58 2.09 -1.90
C ASN A 112 25.34 2.21 -1.00
N MET A 113 25.45 1.70 0.23
CA MET A 113 24.33 1.74 1.21
C MET A 113 24.07 3.14 1.76
N ASP A 114 25.02 4.07 1.69
CA ASP A 114 24.81 5.46 2.12
C ASP A 114 23.99 6.24 1.09
N GLU A 115 24.19 5.96 -0.21
CA GLU A 115 23.30 6.49 -1.24
C GLU A 115 21.87 5.92 -1.10
N ALA A 116 21.75 4.62 -0.82
CA ALA A 116 20.47 4.01 -0.55
C ALA A 116 19.80 4.67 0.67
N ARG A 117 20.52 4.90 1.75
CA ARG A 117 20.03 5.59 2.95
C ARG A 117 19.55 7.01 2.62
N SER A 118 20.37 7.80 1.92
CA SER A 118 20.03 9.17 1.53
C SER A 118 18.75 9.21 0.69
N TYR A 119 18.59 8.23 -0.20
CA TYR A 119 17.35 8.07 -0.98
C TYR A 119 16.14 7.72 -0.10
N LEU A 120 16.29 6.80 0.85
CA LEU A 120 15.23 6.41 1.78
C LEU A 120 14.75 7.60 2.62
N ASP A 121 15.70 8.41 3.11
CA ASP A 121 15.45 9.60 3.94
C ASP A 121 14.70 10.70 3.17
N LEU A 122 14.82 10.75 1.84
CA LEU A 122 14.05 11.63 0.97
C LEU A 122 12.68 11.02 0.60
N CYS A 123 12.66 9.78 0.15
CA CYS A 123 11.50 9.13 -0.48
C CYS A 123 10.40 8.80 0.55
N LEU A 124 10.76 8.11 1.63
CA LEU A 124 9.78 7.57 2.57
C LEU A 124 8.95 8.64 3.29
N PRO A 125 9.53 9.78 3.76
CA PRO A 125 8.73 10.86 4.33
C PRO A 125 7.72 11.46 3.34
N ARG A 126 8.08 11.56 2.05
CA ARG A 126 7.16 12.03 1.01
C ARG A 126 6.01 11.06 0.80
N CYS A 127 6.28 9.75 0.70
CA CYS A 127 5.24 8.74 0.64
C CYS A 127 4.30 8.83 1.85
N ARG A 128 4.85 8.96 3.06
CA ARG A 128 4.03 9.10 4.27
C ARG A 128 3.15 10.34 4.28
N GLN A 129 3.65 11.49 3.82
CA GLN A 129 2.90 12.74 3.75
C GLN A 129 1.73 12.70 2.76
N LEU A 130 1.73 11.79 1.79
CA LEU A 130 0.65 11.54 0.84
C LEU A 130 -0.38 10.51 1.34
N GLY A 131 -0.26 10.06 2.58
CA GLY A 131 -1.17 9.06 3.17
C GLY A 131 -0.69 7.63 3.04
N GLY A 132 0.56 7.40 2.60
CA GLY A 132 1.14 6.09 2.38
C GLY A 132 1.21 5.21 3.62
N GLU A 133 1.01 3.93 3.40
CA GLU A 133 1.18 2.85 4.37
C GLU A 133 2.16 1.80 3.85
N ILE A 134 2.24 1.62 2.52
CA ILE A 134 3.01 0.57 1.87
C ILE A 134 3.91 1.17 0.78
N VAL A 135 5.15 0.69 0.69
CA VAL A 135 6.05 0.99 -0.42
C VAL A 135 6.51 -0.34 -1.02
N VAL A 136 6.11 -0.61 -2.26
CA VAL A 136 6.35 -1.87 -2.94
C VAL A 136 7.72 -1.86 -3.60
N TRP A 137 8.54 -2.85 -3.26
CA TRP A 137 9.87 -3.05 -3.83
C TRP A 137 9.87 -4.20 -4.85
N GLY A 138 9.46 -3.88 -6.07
CA GLY A 138 9.54 -4.70 -7.27
C GLY A 138 10.63 -4.24 -8.26
N SER A 139 11.53 -3.38 -7.82
CA SER A 139 12.52 -2.68 -8.68
C SER A 139 13.63 -3.62 -9.17
N ALA A 140 13.41 -4.35 -10.28
CA ALA A 140 14.35 -5.32 -10.84
C ALA A 140 15.75 -4.72 -11.07
N GLY A 141 15.84 -3.53 -11.65
CA GLY A 141 17.12 -2.86 -11.95
C GLY A 141 17.98 -2.59 -10.72
N SER A 142 17.39 -2.48 -9.54
CA SER A 142 18.14 -2.28 -8.28
C SER A 142 18.74 -3.57 -7.74
N ARG A 143 18.12 -4.73 -8.02
CA ARG A 143 18.45 -6.01 -7.35
C ARG A 143 18.95 -7.11 -8.28
N ASN A 144 18.90 -6.93 -9.61
CA ASN A 144 19.41 -7.94 -10.53
C ASN A 144 20.87 -8.25 -10.26
N VAL A 145 21.16 -9.55 -10.17
CA VAL A 145 22.51 -10.07 -9.91
C VAL A 145 23.35 -9.87 -11.14
N PRO A 146 24.49 -9.16 -11.06
CA PRO A 146 25.42 -9.03 -12.17
C PRO A 146 25.97 -10.39 -12.63
N GLU A 147 26.34 -10.48 -13.88
CA GLU A 147 27.00 -11.67 -14.42
C GLU A 147 28.27 -12.00 -13.61
N GLY A 148 28.44 -13.26 -13.23
CA GLY A 148 29.55 -13.71 -12.41
C GLY A 148 29.47 -13.35 -10.92
N PHE A 149 28.51 -12.55 -10.50
CA PHE A 149 28.37 -12.21 -9.08
C PHE A 149 27.70 -13.34 -8.30
N PRO A 150 28.23 -13.75 -7.12
CA PRO A 150 27.65 -14.85 -6.33
C PRO A 150 26.22 -14.56 -5.86
N ARG A 151 25.27 -15.46 -6.18
CA ARG A 151 23.85 -15.30 -5.81
C ARG A 151 23.64 -15.25 -4.29
N GLU A 152 24.40 -16.00 -3.53
CA GLU A 152 24.35 -16.01 -2.06
C GLU A 152 24.75 -14.65 -1.51
N ARG A 153 25.79 -14.03 -2.07
CA ARG A 153 26.21 -12.68 -1.70
C ARG A 153 25.15 -11.64 -2.09
N ALA A 154 24.54 -11.79 -3.27
CA ALA A 154 23.42 -10.96 -3.70
C ALA A 154 22.24 -11.04 -2.72
N TRP A 155 21.89 -12.25 -2.27
CA TRP A 155 20.82 -12.47 -1.31
C TRP A 155 21.10 -11.79 0.03
N GLU A 156 22.33 -11.89 0.54
CA GLU A 156 22.74 -11.19 1.77
C GLU A 156 22.69 -9.66 1.61
N GLN A 157 23.10 -9.13 0.45
CA GLN A 157 22.99 -7.69 0.16
C GLN A 157 21.52 -7.23 0.13
N ILE A 158 20.63 -8.02 -0.46
CA ILE A 158 19.19 -7.77 -0.46
C ILE A 158 18.65 -7.72 0.97
N LYS A 159 19.03 -8.69 1.81
CA LYS A 159 18.61 -8.71 3.23
C LYS A 159 19.12 -7.47 3.98
N ALA A 160 20.37 -7.10 3.77
CA ALA A 160 20.96 -5.91 4.39
C ALA A 160 20.20 -4.63 3.97
N PHE A 161 19.90 -4.48 2.67
CA PHE A 161 19.11 -3.38 2.17
C PHE A 161 17.70 -3.35 2.77
N LEU A 162 17.00 -4.48 2.84
CA LEU A 162 15.65 -4.55 3.40
C LEU A 162 15.62 -4.21 4.89
N ARG A 163 16.63 -4.62 5.66
CA ARG A 163 16.76 -4.18 7.05
C ARG A 163 16.99 -2.67 7.17
N LEU A 164 17.83 -2.10 6.30
CA LEU A 164 18.02 -0.66 6.23
C LEU A 164 16.72 0.08 5.90
N ALA A 165 16.01 -0.37 4.87
CA ALA A 165 14.74 0.21 4.44
C ALA A 165 13.64 0.06 5.50
N GLY A 166 13.54 -1.11 6.14
CA GLY A 166 12.62 -1.36 7.25
C GLY A 166 12.87 -0.45 8.45
N ASN A 167 14.14 -0.25 8.81
CA ASN A 167 14.52 0.68 9.88
C ASN A 167 14.13 2.13 9.56
N ALA A 168 14.32 2.58 8.31
CA ALA A 168 13.91 3.91 7.85
C ALA A 168 12.37 4.05 7.79
N ALA A 169 11.65 2.99 7.42
CA ALA A 169 10.20 2.97 7.34
C ALA A 169 9.50 2.96 8.71
N LYS A 170 10.10 2.32 9.71
CA LYS A 170 9.50 2.08 11.04
C LYS A 170 8.99 3.36 11.73
N PRO A 171 9.78 4.43 11.90
CA PRO A 171 9.31 5.66 12.55
C PRO A 171 8.19 6.36 11.79
N LEU A 172 8.10 6.12 10.47
CA LEU A 172 7.07 6.64 9.59
C LEU A 172 5.81 5.77 9.56
N ARG A 173 5.81 4.61 10.22
CA ARG A 173 4.75 3.61 10.17
C ARG A 173 4.45 3.16 8.73
N LEU A 174 5.49 3.07 7.91
CA LEU A 174 5.44 2.50 6.56
C LEU A 174 5.87 1.03 6.59
N VAL A 175 5.40 0.27 5.63
CA VAL A 175 5.84 -1.10 5.37
C VAL A 175 6.54 -1.13 4.02
N ILE A 176 7.72 -1.74 3.96
CA ILE A 176 8.40 -2.09 2.72
C ILE A 176 7.88 -3.46 2.31
N ALA A 177 7.20 -3.53 1.19
CA ALA A 177 6.57 -4.76 0.72
C ALA A 177 7.35 -5.34 -0.48
N VAL A 178 7.93 -6.51 -0.28
CA VAL A 178 8.72 -7.20 -1.30
C VAL A 178 7.81 -7.76 -2.37
N GLU A 179 8.11 -7.47 -3.63
CA GLU A 179 7.43 -8.00 -4.79
C GLU A 179 8.34 -8.94 -5.58
N PRO A 180 7.98 -10.22 -5.73
CA PRO A 180 8.63 -11.11 -6.68
C PRO A 180 8.25 -10.75 -8.12
N LEU A 181 9.20 -10.80 -9.03
CA LEU A 181 8.99 -10.49 -10.45
C LEU A 181 9.30 -11.70 -11.32
N ARG A 182 8.59 -11.86 -12.43
CA ARG A 182 8.87 -12.91 -13.42
C ARG A 182 10.33 -12.87 -13.89
N ARG A 183 10.85 -14.03 -14.31
CA ARG A 183 12.27 -14.20 -14.73
C ARG A 183 12.69 -13.33 -15.90
N GLN A 184 11.74 -12.90 -16.74
CA GLN A 184 12.03 -11.98 -17.83
C GLN A 184 12.39 -10.56 -17.36
N GLU A 185 11.98 -10.19 -16.14
CA GLU A 185 12.24 -8.87 -15.56
C GLU A 185 13.37 -8.90 -14.52
N SER A 186 13.46 -9.96 -13.73
CA SER A 186 14.47 -10.10 -12.69
C SER A 186 15.07 -11.48 -12.66
N ASN A 187 16.37 -11.56 -12.44
CA ASN A 187 17.08 -12.86 -12.32
C ASN A 187 17.20 -13.34 -10.86
N ILE A 188 16.56 -12.67 -9.92
CA ILE A 188 16.51 -13.05 -8.50
C ILE A 188 15.15 -12.64 -7.92
N LEU A 189 14.64 -13.44 -7.00
CA LEU A 189 13.37 -13.20 -6.32
C LEU A 189 12.19 -13.22 -7.31
N ASN A 190 11.90 -14.43 -7.78
CA ASN A 190 10.95 -14.64 -8.88
C ASN A 190 9.62 -15.25 -8.45
N THR A 191 9.51 -15.80 -7.25
CA THR A 191 8.29 -16.42 -6.74
C THR A 191 7.84 -15.82 -5.42
N ALA A 192 6.55 -15.89 -5.13
CA ALA A 192 6.02 -15.49 -3.84
C ALA A 192 6.57 -16.36 -2.69
N ALA A 193 6.91 -17.62 -2.97
CA ALA A 193 7.60 -18.49 -2.02
C ALA A 193 9.03 -17.99 -1.69
N GLU A 194 9.78 -17.48 -2.69
CA GLU A 194 11.07 -16.82 -2.45
C GLU A 194 10.92 -15.53 -1.66
N ALA A 195 9.89 -14.72 -1.95
CA ALA A 195 9.59 -13.51 -1.20
C ALA A 195 9.24 -13.82 0.26
N LEU A 196 8.41 -14.84 0.52
CA LEU A 196 8.08 -15.30 1.86
C LEU A 196 9.32 -15.74 2.65
N ARG A 197 10.19 -16.53 2.03
CA ARG A 197 11.48 -16.94 2.59
C ARG A 197 12.32 -15.70 2.95
N LEU A 198 12.46 -14.75 2.02
CA LEU A 198 13.24 -13.53 2.21
C LEU A 198 12.73 -12.70 3.39
N VAL A 199 11.41 -12.47 3.47
CA VAL A 199 10.79 -11.72 4.57
C VAL A 199 11.09 -12.38 5.91
N HIS A 200 10.99 -13.72 6.00
CA HIS A 200 11.33 -14.45 7.21
C HIS A 200 12.83 -14.35 7.56
N GLU A 201 13.74 -14.40 6.58
CA GLU A 201 15.18 -14.27 6.84
C GLU A 201 15.61 -12.83 7.17
N VAL A 202 14.86 -11.81 6.71
CA VAL A 202 15.09 -10.40 7.07
C VAL A 202 14.72 -10.12 8.52
N GLU A 203 13.69 -10.79 9.05
CA GLU A 203 13.23 -10.69 10.44
C GLU A 203 12.94 -9.25 10.90
N HIS A 204 12.28 -8.45 10.05
CA HIS A 204 11.99 -7.05 10.36
C HIS A 204 10.47 -6.77 10.32
N PRO A 205 9.87 -6.15 11.37
CA PRO A 205 8.41 -5.97 11.46
C PRO A 205 7.83 -5.06 10.36
N ASN A 206 8.63 -4.18 9.78
CA ASN A 206 8.21 -3.29 8.69
C ASN A 206 8.66 -3.78 7.30
N VAL A 207 9.06 -5.05 7.17
CA VAL A 207 9.30 -5.73 5.89
C VAL A 207 8.29 -6.83 5.73
N ARG A 208 7.50 -6.77 4.68
CA ARG A 208 6.42 -7.70 4.33
C ARG A 208 6.50 -8.01 2.83
N MET A 209 5.48 -8.65 2.29
CA MET A 209 5.43 -8.96 0.86
C MET A 209 4.08 -8.61 0.24
N ILE A 210 4.10 -8.53 -1.07
CA ILE A 210 2.91 -8.57 -1.89
C ILE A 210 2.87 -9.86 -2.72
N VAL A 211 1.71 -10.15 -3.26
CA VAL A 211 1.57 -11.08 -4.39
C VAL A 211 1.02 -10.30 -5.57
N ASP A 212 1.75 -10.34 -6.68
CA ASP A 212 1.26 -9.85 -7.98
C ASP A 212 0.73 -11.04 -8.76
N TYR A 213 -0.57 -10.99 -9.12
CA TYR A 213 -1.21 -12.04 -9.89
C TYR A 213 -0.55 -12.27 -11.24
N TYR A 214 -0.16 -11.20 -11.95
CA TYR A 214 0.50 -11.31 -13.25
C TYR A 214 1.80 -12.11 -13.14
N HIS A 215 2.68 -11.74 -12.21
CA HIS A 215 3.95 -12.44 -12.02
C HIS A 215 3.76 -13.88 -11.56
N LEU A 216 2.85 -14.12 -10.63
CA LEU A 216 2.49 -15.46 -10.15
C LEU A 216 2.04 -16.37 -11.30
N ARG A 217 1.20 -15.85 -12.21
CA ARG A 217 0.68 -16.60 -13.36
C ARG A 217 1.76 -16.88 -14.41
N ILE A 218 2.61 -15.89 -14.72
CA ILE A 218 3.69 -16.07 -15.70
C ILE A 218 4.74 -17.09 -15.22
N GLU A 219 5.02 -17.11 -13.92
CA GLU A 219 5.93 -18.09 -13.31
C GLU A 219 5.28 -19.45 -13.05
N ASN A 220 4.01 -19.63 -13.38
CA ASN A 220 3.21 -20.83 -13.09
C ASN A 220 3.29 -21.26 -11.61
N GLU A 221 3.38 -20.30 -10.71
CA GLU A 221 3.39 -20.59 -9.28
C GLU A 221 1.98 -20.95 -8.79
N ASP A 222 1.90 -21.96 -7.91
CA ASP A 222 0.63 -22.37 -7.30
C ASP A 222 0.05 -21.25 -6.41
N PRO A 223 -1.16 -20.75 -6.69
CA PRO A 223 -1.81 -19.74 -5.85
C PRO A 223 -1.96 -20.10 -4.36
N GLU A 224 -1.86 -21.38 -3.98
CA GLU A 224 -1.84 -21.77 -2.55
C GLU A 224 -0.70 -21.11 -1.74
N VAL A 225 0.27 -20.51 -2.39
CA VAL A 225 1.27 -19.64 -1.72
C VAL A 225 0.61 -18.49 -0.97
N ILE A 226 -0.54 -17.97 -1.45
CA ILE A 226 -1.32 -16.92 -0.76
C ILE A 226 -1.74 -17.39 0.63
N TRP A 227 -2.24 -18.63 0.76
CA TRP A 227 -2.58 -19.19 2.06
C TRP A 227 -1.35 -19.38 2.95
N LYS A 228 -0.24 -19.85 2.39
CA LYS A 228 1.02 -20.04 3.13
C LYS A 228 1.57 -18.71 3.64
N ALA A 229 1.53 -17.66 2.82
CA ALA A 229 2.06 -16.33 3.11
C ALA A 229 1.04 -15.37 3.76
N ARG A 230 -0.16 -15.81 4.13
CA ARG A 230 -1.29 -14.97 4.56
C ARG A 230 -1.01 -13.97 5.70
N ARG A 231 0.03 -14.20 6.50
CA ARG A 231 0.42 -13.30 7.60
C ARG A 231 1.40 -12.22 7.16
N GLU A 232 2.05 -12.43 6.01
CA GLU A 232 3.08 -11.54 5.49
C GLU A 232 2.60 -10.71 4.29
N ILE A 233 1.47 -11.11 3.67
CA ILE A 233 0.87 -10.37 2.56
C ILE A 233 0.17 -9.12 3.10
N VAL A 234 0.60 -7.95 2.62
CA VAL A 234 0.02 -6.65 2.99
C VAL A 234 -0.66 -5.95 1.82
N HIS A 235 -0.46 -6.45 0.59
CA HIS A 235 -0.95 -5.82 -0.62
C HIS A 235 -0.98 -6.83 -1.77
N PHE A 236 -1.77 -6.53 -2.80
CA PHE A 236 -1.76 -7.28 -4.05
C PHE A 236 -1.63 -6.35 -5.25
N HIS A 237 -0.88 -6.79 -6.26
CA HIS A 237 -0.98 -6.27 -7.62
C HIS A 237 -1.74 -7.24 -8.51
N PHE A 238 -2.41 -6.71 -9.50
CA PHE A 238 -3.22 -7.52 -10.40
C PHE A 238 -3.24 -6.96 -11.82
N ALA A 239 -2.92 -7.83 -12.79
CA ALA A 239 -3.18 -7.58 -14.20
C ALA A 239 -3.54 -8.90 -14.90
N ASN A 240 -4.20 -8.80 -16.04
CA ASN A 240 -4.42 -9.93 -16.91
C ASN A 240 -3.07 -10.51 -17.39
N PRO A 241 -2.81 -11.81 -17.24
CA PRO A 241 -1.54 -12.41 -17.64
C PRO A 241 -1.27 -12.33 -19.15
N GLN A 242 -2.32 -12.19 -19.97
CA GLN A 242 -2.18 -11.99 -21.40
C GLN A 242 -2.00 -10.51 -21.74
N GLY A 243 -0.75 -10.09 -21.91
CA GLY A 243 -0.40 -8.73 -22.29
C GLY A 243 -0.35 -7.74 -21.13
N ARG A 244 -0.40 -8.19 -19.87
CA ARG A 244 -0.37 -7.35 -18.66
C ARG A 244 -1.36 -6.19 -18.71
N ARG A 245 -2.59 -6.49 -19.14
CA ARG A 245 -3.66 -5.49 -19.31
C ARG A 245 -4.56 -5.41 -18.07
N TRP A 246 -5.33 -4.34 -17.99
CA TRP A 246 -6.39 -4.23 -16.99
C TRP A 246 -7.40 -5.34 -17.19
N PRO A 247 -7.77 -6.11 -16.12
CA PRO A 247 -8.74 -7.19 -16.21
C PRO A 247 -10.15 -6.63 -16.40
N LYS A 248 -11.00 -7.31 -17.19
CA LYS A 248 -12.35 -6.85 -17.50
C LYS A 248 -13.44 -7.91 -17.32
N SER A 249 -13.04 -9.18 -17.27
CA SER A 249 -14.00 -10.28 -17.19
C SER A 249 -13.37 -11.49 -16.47
N PRO A 250 -14.16 -12.22 -15.66
CA PRO A 250 -13.72 -13.48 -15.06
C PRO A 250 -13.27 -14.54 -16.07
N SER A 251 -13.74 -14.47 -17.30
CA SER A 251 -13.41 -15.44 -18.35
C SER A 251 -12.04 -15.22 -19.01
N GLU A 252 -11.34 -14.13 -18.71
CA GLU A 252 -10.05 -13.83 -19.32
C GLU A 252 -8.89 -14.73 -18.83
N ASP A 253 -9.00 -15.27 -17.61
CA ASP A 253 -8.05 -16.27 -17.09
C ASP A 253 -8.79 -17.28 -16.19
N PRO A 254 -8.60 -18.60 -16.39
CA PRO A 254 -9.29 -19.62 -15.62
C PRO A 254 -8.92 -19.65 -14.13
N GLU A 255 -7.79 -19.07 -13.73
CA GLU A 255 -7.31 -19.04 -12.35
C GLU A 255 -7.78 -17.80 -11.56
N TYR A 256 -8.49 -16.86 -12.17
CA TYR A 256 -9.01 -15.68 -11.46
C TYR A 256 -9.87 -16.07 -10.25
N GLY A 257 -10.85 -16.94 -10.46
CA GLY A 257 -11.74 -17.40 -9.40
C GLY A 257 -11.00 -18.07 -8.25
N ARG A 258 -9.95 -18.85 -8.52
CA ARG A 258 -9.12 -19.49 -7.51
C ARG A 258 -8.30 -18.46 -6.71
N PHE A 259 -7.73 -17.47 -7.38
CA PHE A 259 -7.00 -16.39 -6.73
C PHE A 259 -7.91 -15.60 -5.77
N PHE A 260 -9.07 -15.14 -6.24
CA PHE A 260 -10.00 -14.37 -5.40
C PHE A 260 -10.61 -15.21 -4.27
N ALA A 261 -10.85 -16.50 -4.49
CA ALA A 261 -11.26 -17.42 -3.42
C ALA A 261 -10.21 -17.49 -2.29
N LEU A 262 -8.92 -17.49 -2.63
CA LEU A 262 -7.83 -17.46 -1.65
C LEU A 262 -7.73 -16.09 -0.95
N VAL A 263 -7.88 -14.97 -1.68
CA VAL A 263 -7.93 -13.62 -1.08
C VAL A 263 -9.07 -13.53 -0.05
N LYS A 264 -10.26 -14.05 -0.39
CA LYS A 264 -11.40 -14.14 0.54
C LYS A 264 -11.12 -15.08 1.72
N LYS A 265 -10.55 -16.27 1.46
CA LYS A 265 -10.22 -17.29 2.47
C LYS A 265 -9.26 -16.79 3.54
N ILE A 266 -8.31 -15.93 3.18
CA ILE A 266 -7.37 -15.33 4.15
C ILE A 266 -7.97 -14.11 4.86
N HIS A 267 -9.22 -13.75 4.59
CA HIS A 267 -9.88 -12.56 5.12
C HIS A 267 -9.06 -11.28 4.90
N PHE A 268 -8.50 -11.14 3.70
CA PHE A 268 -7.66 -9.98 3.37
C PHE A 268 -8.44 -8.67 3.50
N ARG A 269 -7.79 -7.66 4.07
CA ARG A 269 -8.36 -6.33 4.31
C ARG A 269 -7.32 -5.27 3.99
N GLY A 270 -6.97 -5.15 2.74
CA GLY A 270 -5.97 -4.20 2.25
C GLY A 270 -6.32 -3.75 0.86
N GLY A 271 -5.32 -3.27 0.13
CA GLY A 271 -5.47 -2.82 -1.25
C GLY A 271 -5.11 -3.90 -2.27
N ILE A 272 -5.85 -3.93 -3.36
CA ILE A 272 -5.46 -4.57 -4.61
C ILE A 272 -5.32 -3.47 -5.65
N SER A 273 -4.13 -3.30 -6.24
CA SER A 273 -3.91 -2.31 -7.29
C SER A 273 -3.87 -2.97 -8.66
N ILE A 274 -4.58 -2.39 -9.62
CA ILE A 274 -4.40 -2.73 -11.02
C ILE A 274 -3.03 -2.22 -11.47
N GLU A 275 -2.13 -3.12 -11.89
CA GLU A 275 -0.82 -2.76 -12.40
C GLU A 275 -0.61 -3.34 -13.79
N GLY A 276 -1.06 -2.64 -14.80
CA GLY A 276 -1.00 -3.11 -16.20
C GLY A 276 -1.29 -2.00 -17.20
N ASP A 277 -1.15 -2.35 -18.48
CA ASP A 277 -1.48 -1.48 -19.58
C ASP A 277 -3.01 -1.33 -19.69
N GLY A 278 -3.48 -0.09 -19.71
CA GLY A 278 -4.89 0.25 -19.82
C GLY A 278 -5.12 1.75 -19.81
N SER A 279 -6.35 2.14 -20.10
CA SER A 279 -6.75 3.54 -20.04
C SER A 279 -7.98 3.72 -19.16
N PHE A 280 -8.04 4.84 -18.45
CA PHE A 280 -9.18 5.16 -17.60
C PHE A 280 -10.48 5.19 -18.41
N GLU A 281 -10.46 5.79 -19.59
CA GLU A 281 -11.64 5.95 -20.43
C GLU A 281 -12.21 4.63 -20.96
N GLN A 282 -11.33 3.70 -21.36
CA GLN A 282 -11.73 2.46 -22.03
C GLN A 282 -11.90 1.28 -21.06
N ASP A 283 -11.14 1.27 -19.96
CA ASP A 283 -10.96 0.06 -19.17
C ASP A 283 -11.47 0.18 -17.72
N ALA A 284 -11.43 1.39 -17.11
CA ALA A 284 -11.66 1.55 -15.68
C ALA A 284 -12.99 1.00 -15.19
N ARG A 285 -14.08 1.29 -15.91
CA ARG A 285 -15.41 0.85 -15.52
C ARG A 285 -15.51 -0.69 -15.51
N ALA A 286 -15.10 -1.33 -16.60
CA ALA A 286 -15.16 -2.79 -16.71
C ALA A 286 -14.24 -3.47 -15.67
N SER A 287 -13.05 -2.89 -15.43
CA SER A 287 -12.14 -3.41 -14.41
C SER A 287 -12.71 -3.28 -13.01
N LEU A 288 -13.29 -2.16 -12.64
CA LEU A 288 -13.92 -1.99 -11.33
C LEU A 288 -15.12 -2.94 -11.15
N GLU A 289 -15.97 -3.11 -12.18
CA GLU A 289 -17.08 -4.07 -12.18
C GLU A 289 -16.56 -5.50 -11.97
N PHE A 290 -15.47 -5.89 -12.65
CA PHE A 290 -14.81 -7.18 -12.47
C PHE A 290 -14.35 -7.39 -11.02
N PHE A 291 -13.63 -6.42 -10.43
CA PHE A 291 -13.19 -6.56 -9.04
C PHE A 291 -14.33 -6.61 -8.05
N HIS A 292 -15.37 -5.79 -8.23
CA HIS A 292 -16.56 -5.83 -7.37
C HIS A 292 -17.26 -7.17 -7.44
N GLN A 293 -17.37 -7.77 -8.64
CA GLN A 293 -17.94 -9.11 -8.83
C GLN A 293 -17.10 -10.18 -8.12
N GLU A 294 -15.80 -10.18 -8.33
CA GLU A 294 -14.89 -11.19 -7.78
C GLU A 294 -14.70 -11.08 -6.26
N LEU A 295 -14.85 -9.89 -5.67
CA LEU A 295 -14.69 -9.64 -4.24
C LEU A 295 -16.02 -9.72 -3.45
N ALA A 296 -17.16 -9.77 -4.11
CA ALA A 296 -18.48 -9.96 -3.49
C ALA A 296 -18.65 -11.39 -2.83
#